data_84711e30edaa15d79c6a7de6975a608c
#
_entry.id   84711e30edaa15d79c6a7de6975a608c
#
_cell.length_a   1.000
_cell.length_b   1.000
_cell.length_c   1.000
_cell.angle_alpha   90.00
_cell.angle_beta   90.00
_cell.angle_gamma   90.00
#
_symmetry.space_group_name_H-M   'P 1'
#
loop_
_entity.id
_entity.type
_entity.pdbx_description
1 polymer ?
#
loop_
_entity_poly.entity_id
_entity_poly.type
_entity_poly.pdbx_seq_one_letter_code
_entity_poly.pdbx_strand_id
1 'polypeptide(L)'
;MSLQAIVGHLGRLVACDTQNPPRLITGDSEIFQHCNAAVGARFNVQVWDHGDGHVSWFAVRGKPSVLFNVHLDTVPFGSGWSSNPLQLRIEDERAYGRGVCDIKGAAAVLLTLVEQGAENLALLFTTDEEGAGGCCVERFLDTGKAEQFTQVVVAEPTLCEAVTAHRGFLSVKAWFQGVPGHSSEARALTDNANHQMAAWASAALDVVRNSLTSAKDPGPCMNIGLMNGGTKSNVIAGEGFVHWSARLKPGSSNEDFLNTMKGCVPEGAKVSWEVPFAGEPLPAPGNGSAAAEQFCTRAGLPKGSAVDFWTEAALFSAVGLPAL
;
A
#
# COMPACT_ATOMS: atom_id res chain seq x y z
N MET A 1 24.00 14.91 -11.67
CA MET A 1 23.45 14.92 -10.28
C MET A 1 24.61 14.64 -9.32
N SER A 2 24.75 15.40 -8.21
CA SER A 2 25.84 15.18 -7.23
C SER A 2 25.38 14.13 -6.21
N LEU A 3 26.14 13.03 -6.07
CA LEU A 3 25.89 12.01 -5.04
C LEU A 3 25.95 12.63 -3.63
N GLN A 4 26.86 13.59 -3.42
CA GLN A 4 26.98 14.29 -2.13
C GLN A 4 25.70 15.06 -1.76
N ALA A 5 25.02 15.70 -2.72
CA ALA A 5 23.75 16.38 -2.49
C ALA A 5 22.63 15.38 -2.14
N ILE A 6 22.54 14.25 -2.88
CA ILE A 6 21.59 13.17 -2.56
C ILE A 6 21.81 12.65 -1.14
N VAL A 7 23.05 12.32 -0.76
CA VAL A 7 23.39 11.85 0.58
C VAL A 7 23.06 12.92 1.64
N GLY A 8 23.25 14.20 1.34
CA GLY A 8 22.88 15.30 2.22
C GLY A 8 21.37 15.36 2.50
N HIS A 9 20.53 15.31 1.47
CA HIS A 9 19.07 15.24 1.63
C HIS A 9 18.67 13.95 2.35
N LEU A 10 19.20 12.81 1.94
CA LEU A 10 18.88 11.52 2.55
C LEU A 10 19.17 11.52 4.05
N GLY A 11 20.31 12.07 4.46
CA GLY A 11 20.67 12.18 5.88
C GLY A 11 19.66 12.99 6.69
N ARG A 12 19.17 14.09 6.13
CA ARG A 12 18.11 14.91 6.75
C ARG A 12 16.77 14.18 6.84
N LEU A 13 16.36 13.51 5.76
CA LEU A 13 15.11 12.77 5.72
C LEU A 13 15.13 11.56 6.67
N VAL A 14 16.25 10.82 6.74
CA VAL A 14 16.41 9.67 7.64
C VAL A 14 16.37 10.12 9.10
N ALA A 15 16.93 11.29 9.43
CA ALA A 15 16.93 11.82 10.80
C ALA A 15 15.51 12.14 11.33
N CYS A 16 14.55 12.36 10.45
CA CYS A 16 13.16 12.57 10.85
C CYS A 16 12.49 11.23 11.17
N ASP A 17 11.94 11.11 12.39
CA ASP A 17 11.12 9.96 12.78
C ASP A 17 9.74 10.07 12.14
N THR A 18 9.47 9.18 11.19
CA THR A 18 8.22 9.12 10.43
C THR A 18 7.58 7.75 10.51
N GLN A 19 7.76 7.04 11.64
CA GLN A 19 7.13 5.73 11.84
C GLN A 19 5.60 5.83 11.78
N ASN A 20 4.99 4.89 11.08
CA ASN A 20 3.54 4.75 10.97
C ASN A 20 3.14 3.26 11.17
N PRO A 21 2.52 2.86 12.31
CA PRO A 21 2.32 3.69 13.50
C PRO A 21 3.62 4.11 14.21
N PRO A 22 3.63 5.08 15.16
CA PRO A 22 2.47 5.63 15.89
C PRO A 22 1.77 6.85 15.27
N ARG A 23 2.05 7.24 14.02
CA ARG A 23 1.34 8.31 13.29
C ARG A 23 1.42 9.70 13.96
N LEU A 24 2.62 10.13 14.33
CA LEU A 24 2.85 11.44 14.97
C LEU A 24 3.24 12.55 13.98
N ILE A 25 3.18 12.27 12.68
CA ILE A 25 3.54 13.22 11.63
C ILE A 25 2.45 14.28 11.51
N THR A 26 2.85 15.54 11.38
CA THR A 26 1.97 16.69 11.13
C THR A 26 2.51 17.52 9.97
N GLY A 27 1.70 18.44 9.44
CA GLY A 27 2.12 19.35 8.38
C GLY A 27 3.32 20.24 8.75
N ASP A 28 3.58 20.44 10.05
CA ASP A 28 4.70 21.22 10.58
C ASP A 28 5.92 20.36 10.97
N SER A 29 5.89 19.04 10.74
CA SER A 29 7.00 18.14 11.07
C SER A 29 8.29 18.52 10.33
N GLU A 30 9.45 18.27 10.97
CA GLU A 30 10.78 18.63 10.45
C GLU A 30 11.03 18.12 9.04
N ILE A 31 10.45 16.98 8.67
CA ILE A 31 10.59 16.40 7.32
C ILE A 31 10.01 17.36 6.27
N PHE A 32 8.84 17.97 6.51
CA PHE A 32 8.24 18.93 5.59
C PHE A 32 8.91 20.31 5.65
N GLN A 33 9.44 20.72 6.82
CA GLN A 33 10.28 21.90 6.92
C GLN A 33 11.53 21.76 6.02
N HIS A 34 12.16 20.58 6.00
CA HIS A 34 13.28 20.28 5.12
C HIS A 34 12.86 20.32 3.64
N CYS A 35 11.73 19.73 3.27
CA CYS A 35 11.19 19.78 1.91
C CYS A 35 10.92 21.22 1.47
N ASN A 36 10.26 22.02 2.32
CA ASN A 36 9.98 23.44 2.06
C ASN A 36 11.26 24.25 1.85
N ALA A 37 12.29 24.04 2.67
CA ALA A 37 13.58 24.69 2.53
C ALA A 37 14.27 24.34 1.19
N ALA A 38 14.20 23.07 0.77
CA ALA A 38 14.80 22.58 -0.47
C ALA A 38 14.13 23.17 -1.72
N VAL A 39 12.79 23.23 -1.76
CA VAL A 39 12.07 23.76 -2.92
C VAL A 39 12.08 25.30 -2.96
N GLY A 40 12.11 25.96 -1.79
CA GLY A 40 12.13 27.41 -1.65
C GLY A 40 10.96 28.10 -2.36
N ALA A 41 11.07 29.42 -2.58
CA ALA A 41 10.02 30.22 -3.21
C ALA A 41 9.80 29.95 -4.72
N ARG A 42 10.57 29.04 -5.32
CA ARG A 42 10.47 28.71 -6.75
C ARG A 42 9.30 27.76 -7.06
N PHE A 43 8.77 27.06 -6.05
CA PHE A 43 7.67 26.13 -6.19
C PHE A 43 6.42 26.67 -5.50
N ASN A 44 5.26 26.35 -6.09
CA ASN A 44 3.99 26.52 -5.40
C ASN A 44 3.81 25.28 -4.51
N VAL A 45 3.82 25.48 -3.19
CA VAL A 45 3.71 24.42 -2.20
C VAL A 45 2.35 24.48 -1.54
N GLN A 46 1.73 23.31 -1.36
CA GLN A 46 0.51 23.14 -0.59
C GLN A 46 0.69 21.93 0.36
N VAL A 47 0.28 22.10 1.60
CA VAL A 47 0.31 21.05 2.61
C VAL A 47 -1.11 20.85 3.12
N TRP A 48 -1.57 19.64 3.10
CA TRP A 48 -2.85 19.22 3.70
C TRP A 48 -2.56 18.27 4.83
N ASP A 49 -2.79 18.72 6.06
CA ASP A 49 -2.76 17.90 7.25
C ASP A 49 -4.18 17.38 7.49
N HIS A 50 -4.36 16.10 7.34
CA HIS A 50 -5.66 15.44 7.45
C HIS A 50 -5.92 14.90 8.85
N GLY A 51 -4.98 15.11 9.78
CA GLY A 51 -4.97 14.52 11.12
C GLY A 51 -4.44 13.09 11.16
N ASP A 52 -4.24 12.58 12.37
CA ASP A 52 -3.79 11.20 12.62
C ASP A 52 -2.55 10.75 11.82
N GLY A 53 -1.62 11.67 11.57
CA GLY A 53 -0.39 11.40 10.83
C GLY A 53 -0.54 11.33 9.31
N HIS A 54 -1.71 11.62 8.77
CA HIS A 54 -1.97 11.65 7.32
C HIS A 54 -1.70 13.07 6.78
N VAL A 55 -0.60 13.23 6.08
CA VAL A 55 -0.19 14.52 5.51
C VAL A 55 0.15 14.35 4.03
N SER A 56 -0.43 15.20 3.19
CA SER A 56 -0.08 15.33 1.79
C SER A 56 0.69 16.64 1.58
N TRP A 57 1.92 16.55 1.10
CA TRP A 57 2.76 17.67 0.71
C TRP A 57 2.92 17.70 -0.81
N PHE A 58 2.41 18.74 -1.45
CA PHE A 58 2.45 18.88 -2.90
C PHE A 58 3.25 20.12 -3.28
N ALA A 59 4.20 19.96 -4.18
CA ALA A 59 4.99 21.06 -4.71
C ALA A 59 5.06 20.99 -6.24
N VAL A 60 4.79 22.11 -6.91
CA VAL A 60 4.80 22.19 -8.36
C VAL A 60 5.52 23.44 -8.85
N ARG A 61 6.33 23.30 -9.90
CA ARG A 61 6.96 24.37 -10.65
C ARG A 61 6.75 24.14 -12.15
N GLY A 62 6.39 25.21 -12.88
CA GLY A 62 6.18 25.15 -14.32
C GLY A 62 4.88 24.44 -14.71
N LYS A 63 4.93 23.69 -15.79
CA LYS A 63 3.81 22.90 -16.32
C LYS A 63 4.25 21.44 -16.57
N PRO A 64 4.56 20.70 -15.52
CA PRO A 64 4.98 19.30 -15.68
C PRO A 64 3.81 18.44 -16.15
N SER A 65 4.07 17.46 -17.00
CA SER A 65 3.11 16.44 -17.40
C SER A 65 3.20 15.16 -16.54
N VAL A 66 4.27 15.06 -15.72
CA VAL A 66 4.53 13.92 -14.85
C VAL A 66 4.47 14.38 -13.39
N LEU A 67 3.76 13.61 -12.58
CA LEU A 67 3.77 13.71 -11.12
C LEU A 67 4.66 12.62 -10.54
N PHE A 68 5.57 12.96 -9.64
CA PHE A 68 6.31 12.01 -8.82
C PHE A 68 5.66 11.92 -7.44
N ASN A 69 5.22 10.72 -7.08
CA ASN A 69 4.66 10.42 -5.76
C ASN A 69 5.66 9.58 -4.96
N VAL A 70 5.85 9.94 -3.70
CA VAL A 70 6.76 9.26 -2.76
C VAL A 70 6.12 9.28 -1.38
N HIS A 71 6.00 8.14 -0.72
CA HIS A 71 5.65 8.15 0.69
C HIS A 71 6.87 8.46 1.56
N LEU A 72 6.66 9.15 2.67
CA LEU A 72 7.72 9.54 3.61
C LEU A 72 7.59 8.85 4.97
N ASP A 73 6.45 8.22 5.23
CA ASP A 73 6.29 7.36 6.40
C ASP A 73 7.10 6.07 6.26
N THR A 74 7.30 5.40 7.35
CA THR A 74 8.07 4.16 7.42
C THR A 74 7.47 3.22 8.45
N VAL A 75 7.61 1.92 8.25
CA VAL A 75 7.25 0.94 9.28
C VAL A 75 8.03 1.19 10.59
N PRO A 76 7.47 0.78 11.74
CA PRO A 76 8.16 0.87 13.03
C PRO A 76 9.53 0.17 13.04
N PHE A 77 10.41 0.65 13.91
CA PHE A 77 11.71 -0.01 14.09
C PHE A 77 11.51 -1.39 14.72
N GLY A 78 11.88 -2.44 14.01
CA GLY A 78 11.96 -3.76 14.58
C GLY A 78 13.19 -3.92 15.50
N SER A 79 13.30 -5.07 16.16
CA SER A 79 14.52 -5.47 16.86
C SER A 79 15.62 -5.85 15.86
N GLY A 80 16.89 -5.73 16.27
CA GLY A 80 18.03 -6.22 15.48
C GLY A 80 18.79 -5.15 14.68
N TRP A 81 18.51 -3.87 14.88
CA TRP A 81 19.34 -2.79 14.35
C TRP A 81 20.72 -2.78 15.03
N SER A 82 21.79 -2.80 14.23
CA SER A 82 23.18 -2.69 14.69
C SER A 82 23.64 -1.25 14.89
N SER A 83 22.84 -0.26 14.46
CA SER A 83 23.10 1.18 14.58
C SER A 83 21.79 1.94 14.75
N ASN A 84 21.84 3.23 15.09
CA ASN A 84 20.65 4.06 15.19
C ASN A 84 19.93 4.14 13.82
N PRO A 85 18.66 3.68 13.70
CA PRO A 85 17.93 3.69 12.45
C PRO A 85 17.64 5.10 11.91
N LEU A 86 17.64 6.13 12.75
CA LEU A 86 17.47 7.54 12.38
C LEU A 86 18.80 8.26 12.07
N GLN A 87 19.89 7.53 11.98
CA GLN A 87 21.18 8.09 11.62
C GLN A 87 21.71 7.44 10.35
N LEU A 88 21.73 8.21 9.24
CA LEU A 88 22.30 7.71 7.99
C LEU A 88 23.76 7.31 8.17
N ARG A 89 24.09 6.10 7.81
CA ARG A 89 25.45 5.56 7.77
C ARG A 89 25.80 5.14 6.35
N ILE A 90 26.92 5.60 5.85
CA ILE A 90 27.47 5.16 4.55
C ILE A 90 28.68 4.27 4.83
N GLU A 91 28.66 3.06 4.31
CA GLU A 91 29.71 2.07 4.46
C GLU A 91 29.72 1.16 3.22
N ASP A 92 30.90 0.89 2.67
CA ASP A 92 31.08 0.03 1.50
C ASP A 92 30.12 0.37 0.33
N GLU A 93 30.03 1.66 0.00
CA GLU A 93 29.17 2.21 -1.06
C GLU A 93 27.66 1.96 -0.84
N ARG A 94 27.26 1.61 0.37
CA ARG A 94 25.86 1.37 0.76
C ARG A 94 25.41 2.39 1.80
N ALA A 95 24.13 2.74 1.73
CA ALA A 95 23.48 3.61 2.70
C ALA A 95 22.62 2.77 3.66
N TYR A 96 22.76 3.01 4.95
CA TYR A 96 22.02 2.32 6.01
C TYR A 96 21.23 3.33 6.85
N GLY A 97 19.96 3.06 7.10
CA GLY A 97 19.04 3.87 7.89
C GLY A 97 17.59 3.50 7.57
N ARG A 98 16.65 3.83 8.44
CA ARG A 98 15.23 3.59 8.21
C ARG A 98 14.74 4.46 7.04
N GLY A 99 14.04 3.85 6.06
CA GLY A 99 13.50 4.53 4.89
C GLY A 99 14.55 4.82 3.79
N VAL A 100 15.81 4.40 3.93
CA VAL A 100 16.84 4.64 2.90
C VAL A 100 16.44 4.04 1.56
N CYS A 101 15.93 2.82 1.55
CA CYS A 101 15.46 2.13 0.34
C CYS A 101 13.98 2.39 0.09
N ASP A 102 13.18 2.36 1.13
CA ASP A 102 11.73 2.45 1.12
C ASP A 102 11.28 3.65 1.99
N ILE A 103 11.02 4.86 1.41
CA ILE A 103 11.57 5.27 0.11
C ILE A 103 12.11 6.71 0.16
N LYS A 104 12.64 7.15 1.31
CA LYS A 104 13.28 8.47 1.49
C LYS A 104 14.44 8.70 0.51
N GLY A 105 15.04 7.61 -0.01
CA GLY A 105 16.07 7.68 -1.05
C GLY A 105 15.57 8.35 -2.32
N ALA A 106 14.40 7.97 -2.79
CA ALA A 106 13.77 8.58 -3.96
C ALA A 106 13.44 10.06 -3.72
N ALA A 107 12.90 10.40 -2.53
CA ALA A 107 12.67 11.79 -2.15
C ALA A 107 13.95 12.62 -2.17
N ALA A 108 15.07 12.07 -1.66
CA ALA A 108 16.37 12.74 -1.68
C ALA A 108 16.88 13.03 -3.10
N VAL A 109 16.68 12.07 -4.03
CA VAL A 109 17.00 12.28 -5.46
C VAL A 109 16.15 13.42 -6.05
N LEU A 110 14.84 13.41 -5.81
CA LEU A 110 13.92 14.43 -6.33
C LEU A 110 14.23 15.83 -5.77
N LEU A 111 14.52 15.94 -4.47
CA LEU A 111 14.93 17.22 -3.85
C LEU A 111 16.27 17.71 -4.42
N THR A 112 17.19 16.81 -4.75
CA THR A 112 18.45 17.17 -5.43
C THR A 112 18.18 17.73 -6.84
N LEU A 113 17.21 17.19 -7.60
CA LEU A 113 16.81 17.75 -8.90
C LEU A 113 16.27 19.16 -8.76
N VAL A 114 15.50 19.41 -7.70
CA VAL A 114 15.01 20.77 -7.38
C VAL A 114 16.16 21.74 -7.17
N GLU A 115 17.17 21.39 -6.37
CA GLU A 115 18.36 22.23 -6.13
C GLU A 115 19.14 22.49 -7.41
N GLN A 116 19.18 21.55 -8.34
CA GLN A 116 19.83 21.69 -9.65
C GLN A 116 19.01 22.52 -10.65
N GLY A 117 17.87 23.08 -10.22
CA GLY A 117 17.12 24.02 -11.00
C GLY A 117 16.09 23.43 -11.95
N ALA A 118 15.60 22.20 -11.69
CA ALA A 118 14.50 21.64 -12.47
C ALA A 118 13.31 22.63 -12.57
N GLU A 119 12.85 22.90 -13.80
CA GLU A 119 11.85 23.94 -14.06
C GLU A 119 10.43 23.41 -14.23
N ASN A 120 10.29 22.18 -14.69
CA ASN A 120 8.99 21.51 -14.86
C ASN A 120 8.99 20.24 -14.03
N LEU A 121 8.57 20.36 -12.75
CA LEU A 121 8.57 19.28 -11.79
C LEU A 121 7.36 19.37 -10.86
N ALA A 122 6.71 18.25 -10.63
CA ALA A 122 5.65 18.11 -9.62
C ALA A 122 5.98 16.93 -8.69
N LEU A 123 5.88 17.20 -7.39
CA LEU A 123 6.15 16.25 -6.31
C LEU A 123 4.91 16.15 -5.43
N LEU A 124 4.50 14.95 -5.12
CA LEU A 124 3.52 14.64 -4.08
C LEU A 124 4.18 13.72 -3.05
N PHE A 125 4.33 14.19 -1.82
CA PHE A 125 4.83 13.37 -0.73
C PHE A 125 3.69 13.07 0.24
N THR A 126 3.53 11.79 0.59
CA THR A 126 2.45 11.24 1.41
C THR A 126 3.02 10.61 2.68
N THR A 127 2.20 10.36 3.69
CA THR A 127 2.66 9.79 4.98
C THR A 127 1.76 8.69 5.52
N ASP A 128 1.13 7.91 4.65
CA ASP A 128 0.16 6.91 5.06
C ASP A 128 0.18 5.59 4.26
N GLU A 129 1.24 5.38 3.48
CA GLU A 129 1.41 4.14 2.71
C GLU A 129 1.61 2.92 3.64
N GLU A 130 2.49 3.05 4.62
CA GLU A 130 2.90 1.98 5.55
C GLU A 130 1.85 1.66 6.63
N GLY A 131 0.86 2.51 6.77
CA GLY A 131 -0.22 2.35 7.74
C GLY A 131 -1.56 2.03 7.07
N ALA A 132 -2.22 0.95 7.46
CA ALA A 132 -3.54 0.62 6.95
C ALA A 132 -4.54 1.79 7.10
N GLY A 133 -5.32 2.07 6.07
CA GLY A 133 -6.36 3.10 6.05
C GLY A 133 -5.89 4.46 5.56
N GLY A 134 -4.90 4.49 4.66
CA GLY A 134 -4.42 5.67 3.99
C GLY A 134 -5.49 6.43 3.21
N CYS A 135 -5.31 7.75 3.10
CA CYS A 135 -6.22 8.62 2.38
C CYS A 135 -5.52 9.78 1.67
N CYS A 136 -4.20 9.90 1.81
CA CYS A 136 -3.44 11.05 1.30
C CYS A 136 -3.53 11.19 -0.22
N VAL A 137 -3.34 10.09 -0.96
CA VAL A 137 -3.47 10.11 -2.43
C VAL A 137 -4.91 10.35 -2.84
N GLU A 138 -5.89 9.69 -2.25
CA GLU A 138 -7.32 9.86 -2.58
C GLU A 138 -7.77 11.30 -2.36
N ARG A 139 -7.41 11.89 -1.20
CA ARG A 139 -7.71 13.30 -0.93
C ARG A 139 -6.99 14.28 -1.85
N PHE A 140 -5.76 13.93 -2.28
CA PHE A 140 -5.10 14.71 -3.33
C PHE A 140 -5.87 14.63 -4.66
N LEU A 141 -6.33 13.45 -5.05
CA LEU A 141 -7.17 13.25 -6.24
C LEU A 141 -8.45 14.07 -6.18
N ASP A 142 -9.12 14.11 -5.03
CA ASP A 142 -10.34 14.91 -4.79
C ASP A 142 -10.13 16.42 -4.99
N THR A 143 -8.89 16.93 -4.91
CA THR A 143 -8.60 18.35 -5.19
C THR A 143 -8.71 18.71 -6.68
N GLY A 144 -8.82 17.74 -7.59
CA GLY A 144 -8.78 17.91 -9.03
C GLY A 144 -7.39 18.28 -9.59
N LYS A 145 -6.37 18.41 -8.73
CA LYS A 145 -5.01 18.82 -9.17
C LYS A 145 -4.30 17.75 -9.99
N ALA A 146 -4.71 16.51 -9.88
CA ALA A 146 -4.16 15.39 -10.66
C ALA A 146 -4.48 15.50 -12.15
N GLU A 147 -5.57 16.18 -12.54
CA GLU A 147 -6.03 16.32 -13.93
C GLU A 147 -5.03 17.01 -14.86
N GLN A 148 -4.09 17.78 -14.32
CA GLN A 148 -3.03 18.43 -15.10
C GLN A 148 -1.93 17.47 -15.57
N PHE A 149 -1.86 16.26 -14.99
CA PHE A 149 -0.80 15.29 -15.29
C PHE A 149 -1.30 14.21 -16.27
N THR A 150 -0.39 13.70 -17.08
CA THR A 150 -0.65 12.62 -18.03
C THR A 150 0.00 11.30 -17.60
N GLN A 151 0.83 11.34 -16.56
CA GLN A 151 1.56 10.21 -16.03
C GLN A 151 1.92 10.45 -14.56
N VAL A 152 1.87 9.38 -13.76
CA VAL A 152 2.41 9.35 -12.40
C VAL A 152 3.55 8.33 -12.32
N VAL A 153 4.59 8.69 -11.59
CA VAL A 153 5.66 7.79 -11.19
C VAL A 153 5.62 7.69 -9.66
N VAL A 154 5.27 6.51 -9.16
CA VAL A 154 5.32 6.18 -7.74
C VAL A 154 6.67 5.52 -7.49
N ALA A 155 7.48 6.14 -6.65
CA ALA A 155 8.91 5.80 -6.57
C ALA A 155 9.18 4.67 -5.56
N GLU A 156 8.65 3.50 -5.81
CA GLU A 156 8.88 2.31 -4.99
C GLU A 156 10.20 1.59 -5.32
N PRO A 157 10.76 0.78 -4.40
CA PRO A 157 12.08 0.15 -4.58
C PRO A 157 12.04 -1.05 -5.55
N THR A 158 11.94 -0.79 -6.83
CA THR A 158 11.86 -1.77 -7.93
C THR A 158 13.20 -2.01 -8.64
N LEU A 159 14.32 -1.90 -7.94
CA LEU A 159 15.68 -2.04 -8.50
C LEU A 159 15.99 -1.06 -9.65
N CYS A 160 15.38 0.12 -9.62
CA CYS A 160 15.45 1.14 -10.69
C CYS A 160 14.86 0.66 -12.03
N GLU A 161 13.97 -0.30 -12.01
CA GLU A 161 13.20 -0.75 -13.17
C GLU A 161 11.76 -0.21 -13.12
N ALA A 162 11.25 0.19 -14.27
CA ALA A 162 9.86 0.66 -14.37
C ALA A 162 8.89 -0.52 -14.34
N VAL A 163 8.01 -0.55 -13.35
CA VAL A 163 7.01 -1.59 -13.14
C VAL A 163 5.63 -1.02 -13.45
N THR A 164 4.92 -1.62 -14.40
CA THR A 164 3.58 -1.18 -14.83
C THR A 164 2.48 -2.14 -14.40
N ALA A 165 2.80 -3.10 -13.55
CA ALA A 165 1.84 -4.07 -13.03
C ALA A 165 2.25 -4.58 -11.65
N HIS A 166 1.29 -4.62 -10.72
CA HIS A 166 1.46 -5.24 -9.41
C HIS A 166 0.16 -5.88 -8.92
N ARG A 167 0.27 -6.72 -7.88
CA ARG A 167 -0.90 -7.35 -7.27
C ARG A 167 -1.68 -6.37 -6.41
N GLY A 168 -3.01 -6.54 -6.36
CA GLY A 168 -3.87 -5.91 -5.36
C GLY A 168 -3.63 -6.52 -3.98
N PHE A 169 -4.12 -5.83 -2.95
CA PHE A 169 -4.11 -6.32 -1.58
C PHE A 169 -5.48 -6.12 -0.93
N LEU A 170 -6.07 -7.20 -0.46
CA LEU A 170 -7.34 -7.21 0.26
C LEU A 170 -7.12 -7.84 1.64
N SER A 171 -7.48 -7.11 2.71
CA SER A 171 -7.46 -7.58 4.09
C SER A 171 -8.87 -7.56 4.65
N VAL A 172 -9.32 -8.69 5.20
CA VAL A 172 -10.71 -8.86 5.63
C VAL A 172 -10.78 -9.59 6.96
N LYS A 173 -11.61 -9.06 7.85
CA LYS A 173 -12.00 -9.71 9.11
C LYS A 173 -13.44 -10.20 8.99
N ALA A 174 -13.71 -11.38 9.53
CA ALA A 174 -15.04 -11.99 9.56
C ALA A 174 -15.35 -12.55 10.94
N TRP A 175 -16.54 -12.29 11.43
CA TRP A 175 -17.05 -12.82 12.70
C TRP A 175 -18.25 -13.71 12.40
N PHE A 176 -18.13 -14.99 12.76
CA PHE A 176 -19.16 -16.01 12.66
C PHE A 176 -19.94 -16.08 13.96
N GLN A 177 -21.26 -16.12 13.89
CA GLN A 177 -22.15 -16.20 15.06
C GLN A 177 -22.77 -17.58 15.16
N GLY A 178 -22.53 -18.25 16.29
CA GLY A 178 -23.19 -19.48 16.66
C GLY A 178 -24.17 -19.28 17.83
N VAL A 179 -24.72 -20.37 18.34
CA VAL A 179 -25.58 -20.36 19.51
C VAL A 179 -24.98 -21.28 20.58
N PRO A 180 -24.44 -20.73 21.68
CA PRO A 180 -23.79 -21.54 22.72
C PRO A 180 -24.72 -22.61 23.32
N GLY A 181 -24.15 -23.74 23.70
CA GLY A 181 -24.88 -24.85 24.32
C GLY A 181 -23.95 -26.02 24.61
N HIS A 182 -24.52 -27.12 25.04
CA HIS A 182 -23.74 -28.34 25.35
C HIS A 182 -23.41 -29.09 24.07
N SER A 183 -22.21 -29.59 23.94
CA SER A 183 -21.73 -30.30 22.72
C SER A 183 -22.50 -31.59 22.38
N SER A 184 -23.30 -32.14 23.32
CA SER A 184 -24.14 -33.33 23.06
C SER A 184 -25.46 -32.99 22.35
N GLU A 185 -25.77 -31.72 22.17
CA GLU A 185 -26.99 -31.31 21.45
C GLU A 185 -26.80 -31.49 19.93
N ALA A 186 -27.82 -32.05 19.26
CA ALA A 186 -27.73 -32.29 17.80
C ALA A 186 -27.44 -31.04 16.98
N ARG A 187 -27.91 -29.87 17.46
CA ARG A 187 -27.64 -28.55 16.83
C ARG A 187 -26.17 -28.12 16.88
N ALA A 188 -25.31 -28.85 17.62
CA ALA A 188 -23.87 -28.58 17.60
C ALA A 188 -23.26 -28.66 16.20
N LEU A 189 -23.86 -29.37 15.27
CA LEU A 189 -23.38 -29.45 13.88
C LEU A 189 -23.67 -28.16 13.07
N THR A 190 -24.77 -27.48 13.37
CA THR A 190 -25.26 -26.33 12.61
C THR A 190 -24.99 -24.99 13.30
N ASP A 191 -25.19 -24.94 14.62
CA ASP A 191 -25.16 -23.72 15.41
C ASP A 191 -23.76 -23.33 15.91
N ASN A 192 -22.74 -24.08 15.53
CA ASN A 192 -21.38 -23.93 15.99
C ASN A 192 -20.60 -22.98 15.06
N ALA A 193 -20.21 -21.82 15.57
CA ALA A 193 -19.43 -20.84 14.82
C ALA A 193 -18.11 -21.40 14.26
N ASN A 194 -17.43 -22.32 15.00
CA ASN A 194 -16.20 -22.95 14.52
C ASN A 194 -16.45 -23.89 13.34
N HIS A 195 -17.59 -24.63 13.32
CA HIS A 195 -17.93 -25.48 12.19
C HIS A 195 -18.29 -24.66 10.95
N GLN A 196 -19.05 -23.58 11.13
CA GLN A 196 -19.39 -22.64 10.04
C GLN A 196 -18.12 -22.00 9.45
N MET A 197 -17.21 -21.57 10.31
CA MET A 197 -15.94 -20.98 9.95
C MET A 197 -15.03 -21.98 9.20
N ALA A 198 -14.94 -23.21 9.67
CA ALA A 198 -14.16 -24.26 9.01
C ALA A 198 -14.74 -24.62 7.63
N ALA A 199 -16.07 -24.71 7.51
CA ALA A 199 -16.74 -24.96 6.24
C ALA A 199 -16.51 -23.81 5.25
N TRP A 200 -16.64 -22.57 5.69
CA TRP A 200 -16.30 -21.39 4.89
C TRP A 200 -14.85 -21.43 4.42
N ALA A 201 -13.90 -21.68 5.33
CA ALA A 201 -12.48 -21.70 4.99
C ALA A 201 -12.15 -22.76 3.94
N SER A 202 -12.75 -23.96 4.08
CA SER A 202 -12.58 -25.03 3.09
C SER A 202 -13.11 -24.61 1.72
N ALA A 203 -14.33 -24.09 1.64
CA ALA A 203 -14.94 -23.65 0.39
C ALA A 203 -14.17 -22.49 -0.26
N ALA A 204 -13.76 -21.48 0.53
CA ALA A 204 -12.97 -20.36 0.05
C ALA A 204 -11.61 -20.79 -0.52
N LEU A 205 -10.90 -21.68 0.17
CA LEU A 205 -9.64 -22.23 -0.32
C LEU A 205 -9.81 -23.09 -1.59
N ASP A 206 -10.92 -23.80 -1.73
CA ASP A 206 -11.22 -24.57 -2.94
C ASP A 206 -11.50 -23.65 -4.13
N VAL A 207 -12.21 -22.54 -3.94
CA VAL A 207 -12.38 -21.51 -4.98
C VAL A 207 -11.01 -21.01 -5.45
N VAL A 208 -10.13 -20.65 -4.53
CA VAL A 208 -8.79 -20.16 -4.86
C VAL A 208 -7.97 -21.24 -5.61
N ARG A 209 -7.94 -22.47 -5.11
CA ARG A 209 -7.24 -23.58 -5.78
C ARG A 209 -7.72 -23.81 -7.20
N ASN A 210 -9.05 -23.77 -7.39
CA ASN A 210 -9.66 -23.99 -8.71
C ASN A 210 -9.44 -22.82 -9.68
N SER A 211 -9.06 -21.63 -9.17
CA SER A 211 -8.70 -20.46 -9.99
C SER A 211 -7.24 -20.48 -10.46
N LEU A 212 -6.41 -21.39 -9.97
CA LEU A 212 -5.01 -21.53 -10.38
C LEU A 212 -4.95 -22.11 -11.80
N THR A 213 -4.48 -21.30 -12.75
CA THR A 213 -4.48 -21.69 -14.18
C THR A 213 -3.18 -22.33 -14.62
N SER A 214 -2.04 -21.94 -14.06
CA SER A 214 -0.72 -22.52 -14.33
C SER A 214 0.33 -22.07 -13.31
N ALA A 215 1.50 -22.72 -13.33
CA ALA A 215 2.65 -22.29 -12.53
C ALA A 215 3.19 -20.88 -12.92
N LYS A 216 2.87 -20.41 -14.14
CA LYS A 216 3.27 -19.08 -14.63
C LYS A 216 2.20 -18.00 -14.36
N ASP A 217 0.96 -18.40 -14.11
CA ASP A 217 -0.13 -17.52 -13.65
C ASP A 217 -0.75 -18.16 -12.41
N PRO A 218 -0.18 -17.89 -11.23
CA PRO A 218 -0.60 -18.54 -9.99
C PRO A 218 -1.99 -18.10 -9.51
N GLY A 219 -2.70 -17.23 -10.26
CA GLY A 219 -4.00 -16.73 -9.85
C GLY A 219 -3.93 -15.82 -8.61
N PRO A 220 -5.05 -15.64 -7.88
CA PRO A 220 -5.04 -14.94 -6.60
C PRO A 220 -4.32 -15.78 -5.53
N CYS A 221 -3.54 -15.12 -4.67
CA CYS A 221 -3.00 -15.73 -3.47
C CYS A 221 -3.92 -15.38 -2.29
N MET A 222 -4.31 -16.36 -1.48
CA MET A 222 -5.10 -16.16 -0.26
C MET A 222 -4.37 -16.74 0.95
N ASN A 223 -4.38 -15.97 2.05
CA ASN A 223 -3.83 -16.40 3.33
C ASN A 223 -4.84 -16.18 4.44
N ILE A 224 -5.17 -17.23 5.17
CA ILE A 224 -5.93 -17.13 6.42
C ILE A 224 -4.89 -16.98 7.54
N GLY A 225 -4.65 -15.74 7.95
CA GLY A 225 -3.60 -15.39 8.93
C GLY A 225 -3.99 -15.71 10.36
N LEU A 226 -5.26 -15.47 10.73
CA LEU A 226 -5.78 -15.74 12.05
C LEU A 226 -7.13 -16.47 11.96
N MET A 227 -7.31 -17.46 12.80
CA MET A 227 -8.57 -18.20 12.94
C MET A 227 -8.72 -18.67 14.38
N ASN A 228 -9.74 -18.22 15.07
CA ASN A 228 -9.99 -18.60 16.45
C ASN A 228 -11.48 -18.58 16.80
N GLY A 229 -11.88 -19.29 17.84
CA GLY A 229 -13.27 -19.31 18.31
C GLY A 229 -13.52 -20.34 19.38
N GLY A 230 -14.67 -20.20 20.06
CA GLY A 230 -15.10 -21.07 21.15
C GLY A 230 -14.33 -20.86 22.46
N THR A 231 -14.74 -21.59 23.50
CA THR A 231 -14.19 -21.45 24.87
C THR A 231 -13.72 -22.78 25.47
N LYS A 232 -14.43 -23.86 25.20
CA LYS A 232 -14.15 -25.23 25.70
C LYS A 232 -14.60 -26.27 24.71
N SER A 233 -13.97 -27.46 24.73
CA SER A 233 -14.28 -28.57 23.83
C SER A 233 -15.71 -29.15 23.97
N ASN A 234 -16.34 -29.00 25.12
CA ASN A 234 -17.69 -29.45 25.39
C ASN A 234 -18.77 -28.36 25.33
N VAL A 235 -18.45 -27.21 24.76
CA VAL A 235 -19.35 -26.08 24.54
C VAL A 235 -19.43 -25.78 23.05
N ILE A 236 -20.65 -25.64 22.53
CA ILE A 236 -20.89 -25.17 21.17
C ILE A 236 -20.33 -23.73 21.04
N ALA A 237 -19.44 -23.47 20.09
CA ALA A 237 -18.85 -22.17 19.92
C ALA A 237 -19.90 -21.13 19.51
N GLY A 238 -20.10 -20.11 20.36
CA GLY A 238 -21.01 -19.00 20.09
C GLY A 238 -20.41 -17.95 19.15
N GLU A 239 -19.08 -17.89 19.06
CA GLU A 239 -18.37 -16.90 18.23
C GLU A 239 -17.15 -17.55 17.58
N GLY A 240 -16.85 -17.15 16.35
CA GLY A 240 -15.64 -17.46 15.62
C GLY A 240 -15.13 -16.24 14.88
N PHE A 241 -13.83 -16.08 14.77
CA PHE A 241 -13.15 -14.96 14.13
C PHE A 241 -12.12 -15.45 13.12
N VAL A 242 -12.13 -14.85 11.94
CA VAL A 242 -11.12 -15.06 10.90
C VAL A 242 -10.57 -13.70 10.46
N HIS A 243 -9.25 -13.60 10.34
CA HIS A 243 -8.61 -12.52 9.62
C HIS A 243 -7.79 -13.13 8.47
N TRP A 244 -8.16 -12.76 7.26
CA TRP A 244 -7.54 -13.28 6.05
C TRP A 244 -7.15 -12.14 5.11
N SER A 245 -6.24 -12.44 4.19
CA SER A 245 -5.82 -11.51 3.15
C SER A 245 -5.73 -12.22 1.80
N ALA A 246 -5.81 -11.43 0.73
CA ALA A 246 -5.59 -11.91 -0.63
C ALA A 246 -4.72 -10.94 -1.42
N ARG A 247 -3.93 -11.50 -2.35
CA ARG A 247 -3.17 -10.78 -3.35
C ARG A 247 -3.75 -11.09 -4.72
N LEU A 248 -4.48 -10.13 -5.29
CA LEU A 248 -5.17 -10.30 -6.56
C LEU A 248 -4.25 -9.94 -7.72
N LYS A 249 -4.42 -10.60 -8.84
CA LYS A 249 -3.64 -10.31 -10.04
C LYS A 249 -4.10 -9.03 -10.75
N PRO A 250 -3.24 -8.41 -11.56
CA PRO A 250 -3.60 -7.23 -12.37
C PRO A 250 -4.91 -7.40 -13.12
N GLY A 251 -5.76 -6.36 -13.09
CA GLY A 251 -7.07 -6.35 -13.73
C GLY A 251 -8.20 -7.08 -12.98
N SER A 252 -7.91 -7.72 -11.84
CA SER A 252 -8.96 -8.32 -10.97
C SER A 252 -9.57 -7.26 -10.05
N SER A 253 -10.82 -7.45 -9.63
CA SER A 253 -11.52 -6.58 -8.69
C SER A 253 -11.49 -7.17 -7.27
N ASN A 254 -11.12 -6.36 -6.29
CA ASN A 254 -11.21 -6.71 -4.87
C ASN A 254 -12.67 -6.96 -4.45
N GLU A 255 -13.61 -6.18 -4.96
CA GLU A 255 -15.03 -6.31 -4.64
C GLU A 255 -15.59 -7.64 -5.15
N ASP A 256 -15.32 -8.00 -6.41
CA ASP A 256 -15.78 -9.27 -6.99
C ASP A 256 -15.20 -10.47 -6.25
N PHE A 257 -13.91 -10.40 -5.89
CA PHE A 257 -13.27 -11.46 -5.11
C PHE A 257 -13.88 -11.58 -3.71
N LEU A 258 -14.09 -10.45 -3.02
CA LEU A 258 -14.74 -10.42 -1.70
C LEU A 258 -16.15 -11.01 -1.78
N ASN A 259 -16.94 -10.65 -2.80
CA ASN A 259 -18.28 -11.18 -2.99
C ASN A 259 -18.25 -12.70 -3.24
N THR A 260 -17.26 -13.20 -3.98
CA THR A 260 -17.04 -14.63 -4.16
C THR A 260 -16.73 -15.32 -2.82
N MET A 261 -15.86 -14.73 -1.99
CA MET A 261 -15.54 -15.28 -0.65
C MET A 261 -16.74 -15.24 0.31
N LYS A 262 -17.57 -14.19 0.24
CA LYS A 262 -18.86 -14.12 0.97
C LYS A 262 -19.83 -15.20 0.50
N GLY A 263 -19.84 -15.53 -0.78
CA GLY A 263 -20.64 -16.62 -1.34
C GLY A 263 -20.25 -18.02 -0.84
N CYS A 264 -19.08 -18.18 -0.25
CA CYS A 264 -18.64 -19.44 0.38
C CYS A 264 -19.23 -19.68 1.77
N VAL A 265 -19.95 -18.71 2.33
CA VAL A 265 -20.59 -18.84 3.66
C VAL A 265 -21.65 -19.93 3.62
N PRO A 266 -21.64 -20.89 4.58
CA PRO A 266 -22.68 -21.92 4.67
C PRO A 266 -24.08 -21.32 4.79
N GLU A 267 -25.06 -21.96 4.18
CA GLU A 267 -26.46 -21.53 4.28
C GLU A 267 -26.90 -21.43 5.75
N GLY A 268 -27.59 -20.34 6.08
CA GLY A 268 -28.08 -20.04 7.42
C GLY A 268 -27.04 -19.51 8.40
N ALA A 269 -25.76 -19.49 8.06
CA ALA A 269 -24.71 -18.91 8.93
C ALA A 269 -24.81 -17.39 8.94
N LYS A 270 -24.61 -16.78 10.11
CA LYS A 270 -24.58 -15.34 10.30
C LYS A 270 -23.14 -14.86 10.41
N VAL A 271 -22.73 -14.00 9.47
CA VAL A 271 -21.35 -13.49 9.40
C VAL A 271 -21.39 -11.99 9.23
N SER A 272 -20.60 -11.27 10.04
CA SER A 272 -20.30 -9.86 9.84
C SER A 272 -18.89 -9.72 9.27
N TRP A 273 -18.70 -8.70 8.42
CA TRP A 273 -17.47 -8.46 7.68
C TRP A 273 -16.96 -7.05 7.91
N GLU A 274 -15.66 -6.91 8.08
CA GLU A 274 -14.92 -5.65 8.08
C GLU A 274 -13.80 -5.77 7.06
N VAL A 275 -13.58 -4.72 6.29
CA VAL A 275 -12.48 -4.64 5.31
C VAL A 275 -11.51 -3.55 5.77
N PRO A 276 -10.49 -3.90 6.56
CA PRO A 276 -9.48 -2.94 7.02
C PRO A 276 -8.69 -2.30 5.89
N PHE A 277 -8.49 -3.03 4.77
CA PHE A 277 -7.78 -2.52 3.61
C PHE A 277 -8.25 -3.21 2.33
N ALA A 278 -8.41 -2.41 1.26
CA ALA A 278 -8.69 -2.89 -0.10
C ALA A 278 -7.97 -1.99 -1.11
N GLY A 279 -6.77 -2.39 -1.50
CA GLY A 279 -6.00 -1.76 -2.58
C GLY A 279 -6.14 -2.55 -3.88
N GLU A 280 -6.69 -1.93 -4.93
CA GLU A 280 -6.83 -2.57 -6.24
C GLU A 280 -5.45 -2.90 -6.85
N PRO A 281 -5.34 -3.85 -7.76
CA PRO A 281 -4.09 -4.10 -8.47
C PRO A 281 -3.73 -2.97 -9.44
N LEU A 282 -2.50 -2.96 -9.92
CA LEU A 282 -2.06 -2.13 -11.04
C LEU A 282 -1.92 -3.02 -12.30
N PRO A 283 -2.52 -2.69 -13.44
CA PRO A 283 -3.55 -1.68 -13.60
C PRO A 283 -4.84 -2.04 -12.86
N ALA A 284 -5.60 -1.02 -12.47
CA ALA A 284 -6.90 -1.19 -11.85
C ALA A 284 -7.90 -1.86 -12.82
N PRO A 285 -8.98 -2.49 -12.31
CA PRO A 285 -9.99 -3.12 -13.16
C PRO A 285 -10.53 -2.17 -14.24
N GLY A 286 -10.63 -2.66 -15.46
CA GLY A 286 -11.10 -1.87 -16.61
C GLY A 286 -10.05 -0.97 -17.25
N ASN A 287 -8.90 -0.76 -16.62
CA ASN A 287 -7.79 0.03 -17.14
C ASN A 287 -6.68 -0.88 -17.69
N GLY A 288 -5.84 -0.33 -18.56
CA GLY A 288 -4.71 -1.04 -19.14
C GLY A 288 -3.38 -0.36 -18.82
N SER A 289 -2.28 -1.10 -18.95
CA SER A 289 -0.91 -0.59 -18.76
C SER A 289 -0.33 0.13 -19.98
N ALA A 290 -1.02 0.12 -21.13
CA ALA A 290 -0.45 0.56 -22.40
C ALA A 290 0.10 2.00 -22.39
N ALA A 291 -0.57 2.94 -21.74
CA ALA A 291 -0.10 4.32 -21.67
C ALA A 291 1.17 4.46 -20.81
N ALA A 292 1.22 3.77 -19.65
CA ALA A 292 2.40 3.72 -18.79
C ALA A 292 3.59 3.03 -19.50
N GLU A 293 3.34 1.93 -20.24
CA GLU A 293 4.37 1.25 -21.03
C GLU A 293 4.93 2.11 -22.16
N GLN A 294 4.06 2.88 -22.84
CA GLN A 294 4.49 3.85 -23.84
C GLN A 294 5.33 4.98 -23.21
N PHE A 295 4.95 5.44 -22.03
CA PHE A 295 5.75 6.42 -21.28
C PHE A 295 7.14 5.84 -20.97
N CYS A 296 7.24 4.63 -20.42
CA CYS A 296 8.52 3.96 -20.14
C CYS A 296 9.40 3.89 -21.38
N THR A 297 8.81 3.50 -22.53
CA THR A 297 9.53 3.41 -23.81
C THR A 297 10.07 4.77 -24.26
N ARG A 298 9.23 5.82 -24.21
CA ARG A 298 9.64 7.18 -24.60
C ARG A 298 10.71 7.76 -23.68
N ALA A 299 10.61 7.47 -22.38
CA ALA A 299 11.55 7.93 -21.36
C ALA A 299 12.85 7.09 -21.30
N GLY A 300 12.92 5.99 -22.07
CA GLY A 300 14.08 5.09 -22.07
C GLY A 300 14.29 4.37 -20.74
N LEU A 301 13.23 4.12 -19.97
CA LEU A 301 13.32 3.45 -18.67
C LEU A 301 13.51 1.94 -18.84
N PRO A 302 14.40 1.31 -18.05
CA PRO A 302 14.49 -0.14 -18.01
C PRO A 302 13.16 -0.71 -17.50
N LYS A 303 12.65 -1.74 -18.17
CA LYS A 303 11.36 -2.35 -17.86
C LYS A 303 11.55 -3.54 -16.92
N GLY A 304 10.90 -3.47 -15.74
CA GLY A 304 10.82 -4.54 -14.76
C GLY A 304 9.66 -5.51 -15.01
N SER A 305 9.67 -6.62 -14.30
CA SER A 305 8.55 -7.57 -14.22
C SER A 305 7.49 -7.06 -13.27
N ALA A 306 6.26 -7.58 -13.36
CA ALA A 306 5.23 -7.36 -12.37
C ALA A 306 5.70 -7.76 -10.97
N VAL A 307 5.34 -6.98 -9.96
CA VAL A 307 5.70 -7.24 -8.56
C VAL A 307 4.50 -7.74 -7.75
N ASP A 308 4.79 -8.43 -6.65
CA ASP A 308 3.76 -9.07 -5.81
C ASP A 308 3.27 -8.18 -4.66
N PHE A 309 3.92 -7.03 -4.42
CA PHE A 309 3.48 -6.03 -3.43
C PHE A 309 2.55 -4.98 -4.07
N TRP A 310 1.79 -4.30 -3.24
CA TRP A 310 0.89 -3.22 -3.64
C TRP A 310 1.61 -1.88 -3.52
N THR A 311 1.22 -0.90 -4.34
CA THR A 311 1.71 0.47 -4.28
C THR A 311 0.60 1.48 -4.51
N GLU A 312 0.80 2.74 -4.12
CA GLU A 312 -0.12 3.85 -4.38
C GLU A 312 -0.39 4.10 -5.88
N ALA A 313 0.40 3.53 -6.80
CA ALA A 313 0.17 3.63 -8.25
C ALA A 313 -1.23 3.11 -8.65
N ALA A 314 -1.77 2.13 -7.92
CA ALA A 314 -3.12 1.62 -8.15
C ALA A 314 -4.21 2.67 -7.93
N LEU A 315 -4.03 3.59 -6.95
CA LEU A 315 -5.00 4.65 -6.66
C LEU A 315 -5.10 5.65 -7.83
N PHE A 316 -3.98 6.02 -8.42
CA PHE A 316 -3.96 6.85 -9.63
C PHE A 316 -4.55 6.11 -10.83
N SER A 317 -4.21 4.84 -11.00
CA SER A 317 -4.77 4.00 -12.05
C SER A 317 -6.28 3.87 -11.94
N ALA A 318 -6.85 3.79 -10.73
CA ALA A 318 -8.29 3.65 -10.50
C ALA A 318 -9.10 4.83 -11.05
N VAL A 319 -8.54 6.04 -11.07
CA VAL A 319 -9.15 7.23 -11.68
C VAL A 319 -8.77 7.44 -13.14
N GLY A 320 -8.14 6.46 -13.79
CA GLY A 320 -7.77 6.51 -15.20
C GLY A 320 -6.49 7.29 -15.50
N LEU A 321 -5.72 7.70 -14.48
CA LEU A 321 -4.44 8.36 -14.66
C LEU A 321 -3.33 7.29 -14.77
N PRO A 322 -2.61 7.20 -15.89
CA PRO A 322 -1.55 6.22 -16.08
C PRO A 322 -0.48 6.35 -14.97
N ALA A 323 -0.15 5.22 -14.33
CA ALA A 323 0.83 5.17 -13.24
C ALA A 323 1.79 3.97 -13.40
N LEU A 324 2.96 4.09 -12.82
CA LEU A 324 3.98 3.03 -12.76
C LEU A 324 4.73 3.12 -11.43
#